data_8d6ce5165d18fba21395d066c36623a7
#
_entry.id   8d6ce5165d18fba21395d066c36623a7
#
_cell.length_a   1.000
_cell.length_b   1.000
_cell.length_c   1.000
_cell.angle_alpha   90.00
_cell.angle_beta   90.00
_cell.angle_gamma   90.00
#
_symmetry.space_group_name_H-M   'P 1'
#
loop_
_entity.id
_entity.type
_entity.pdbx_description
1 polymer ?
#
loop_
_entity_poly.entity_id
_entity_poly.type
_entity_poly.pdbx_seq_one_letter_code
_entity_poly.pdbx_strand_id
1 'polypeptide(L)'
;YEPHTVSSDRNDHLSPEFLSLNPNNKIPALIDPQGPGGKPLPLFESNAIPIYLADKSGQFLPTEPARRYQTIQWLMFQTGGTGPMFGQLGFFHKFAGKDWEDKRPRDRYAQESRRLLGVLDRHLEGKAWMMGDDYTIADIAIFPGINTLTTYYNAGDLVGYEDFGNVRRVFEAFSARPAFQRALNIPDRNG
;
A
#
# COMPACT_ATOMS: atom_id res chain seq x y z
N TYR A 1 3.16 -16.86 -10.17
CA TYR A 1 2.86 -16.96 -8.73
C TYR A 1 1.49 -17.58 -8.53
N GLU A 2 1.29 -18.18 -7.36
CA GLU A 2 0.04 -18.78 -6.93
C GLU A 2 -0.56 -17.93 -5.81
N PRO A 3 -1.76 -17.32 -6.02
CA PRO A 3 -2.39 -16.51 -5.00
C PRO A 3 -3.18 -17.38 -4.01
N HIS A 4 -3.03 -17.10 -2.72
CA HIS A 4 -3.79 -17.75 -1.64
C HIS A 4 -4.62 -16.73 -0.88
N THR A 5 -5.89 -17.04 -0.64
CA THR A 5 -6.77 -16.20 0.17
C THR A 5 -6.56 -16.50 1.65
N VAL A 6 -6.37 -15.45 2.44
CA VAL A 6 -6.34 -15.50 3.91
C VAL A 6 -7.57 -14.75 4.41
N SER A 7 -8.56 -15.47 4.93
CA SER A 7 -9.84 -14.90 5.37
C SER A 7 -9.77 -14.48 6.84
N SER A 8 -10.12 -13.22 7.10
CA SER A 8 -10.31 -12.72 8.48
C SER A 8 -11.51 -13.36 9.16
N ASP A 9 -12.57 -13.64 8.41
CA ASP A 9 -13.81 -14.20 8.95
C ASP A 9 -13.64 -15.64 9.44
N ARG A 10 -12.73 -16.39 8.81
CA ARG A 10 -12.34 -17.74 9.24
C ARG A 10 -11.17 -17.75 10.22
N ASN A 11 -10.61 -16.58 10.55
CA ASN A 11 -9.40 -16.44 11.36
C ASN A 11 -8.16 -17.14 10.77
N ASP A 12 -8.10 -17.30 9.44
CA ASP A 12 -6.96 -17.96 8.76
C ASP A 12 -5.61 -17.30 9.12
N HIS A 13 -5.61 -15.99 9.35
CA HIS A 13 -4.44 -15.21 9.75
C HIS A 13 -3.91 -15.55 11.16
N LEU A 14 -4.68 -16.28 11.97
CA LEU A 14 -4.30 -16.75 13.31
C LEU A 14 -3.91 -18.24 13.32
N SER A 15 -3.97 -18.92 12.17
CA SER A 15 -3.56 -20.32 12.09
C SER A 15 -2.06 -20.47 12.36
N PRO A 16 -1.60 -21.60 12.96
CA PRO A 16 -0.18 -21.86 13.16
C PRO A 16 0.62 -21.80 11.87
N GLU A 17 0.04 -22.25 10.76
CA GLU A 17 0.65 -22.22 9.43
C GLU A 17 0.92 -20.79 8.98
N PHE A 18 -0.06 -19.90 9.07
CA PHE A 18 0.12 -18.51 8.69
C PHE A 18 1.04 -17.76 9.65
N LEU A 19 0.93 -18.00 10.96
CA LEU A 19 1.80 -17.39 11.96
C LEU A 19 3.27 -17.80 11.80
N SER A 20 3.53 -18.99 11.24
CA SER A 20 4.91 -19.40 10.89
C SER A 20 5.51 -18.58 9.75
N LEU A 21 4.66 -18.00 8.88
CA LEU A 21 5.06 -17.13 7.77
C LEU A 21 5.14 -15.67 8.19
N ASN A 22 4.17 -15.24 8.97
CA ASN A 22 4.11 -13.86 9.49
C ASN A 22 3.65 -13.83 10.95
N PRO A 23 4.60 -13.65 11.89
CA PRO A 23 4.27 -13.59 13.32
C PRO A 23 3.41 -12.37 13.70
N ASN A 24 3.29 -11.35 12.81
CA ASN A 24 2.41 -10.20 12.96
C ASN A 24 0.96 -10.48 12.55
N ASN A 25 0.62 -11.71 12.13
CA ASN A 25 -0.72 -12.17 11.74
C ASN A 25 -1.45 -11.27 10.71
N LYS A 26 -0.73 -10.67 9.80
CA LYS A 26 -1.28 -9.78 8.76
C LYS A 26 -0.85 -10.19 7.36
N ILE A 27 -1.72 -9.98 6.39
CA ILE A 27 -1.35 -10.02 4.99
C ILE A 27 -0.65 -8.71 4.58
N PRO A 28 0.24 -8.77 3.55
CA PRO A 28 0.64 -9.94 2.79
C PRO A 28 1.74 -10.76 3.45
N ALA A 29 1.83 -12.02 3.06
CA ALA A 29 3.01 -12.85 3.21
C ALA A 29 3.36 -13.48 1.85
N LEU A 30 4.65 -13.70 1.59
CA LEU A 30 5.18 -14.32 0.37
C LEU A 30 6.05 -15.50 0.75
N ILE A 31 5.97 -16.59 -0.01
CA ILE A 31 6.98 -17.65 -0.01
C ILE A 31 7.59 -17.70 -1.40
N ASP A 32 8.89 -17.45 -1.51
CA ASP A 32 9.63 -17.71 -2.73
C ASP A 32 10.33 -19.07 -2.60
N PRO A 33 9.90 -20.11 -3.34
CA PRO A 33 10.51 -21.43 -3.24
C PRO A 33 11.96 -21.46 -3.80
N GLN A 34 12.32 -20.44 -4.59
CA GLN A 34 13.66 -20.28 -5.20
C GLN A 34 14.31 -18.97 -4.72
N GLY A 35 14.38 -18.80 -3.42
CA GLY A 35 15.03 -17.66 -2.79
C GLY A 35 16.56 -17.70 -2.89
N PRO A 36 17.26 -16.80 -2.20
CA PRO A 36 18.72 -16.73 -2.19
C PRO A 36 19.37 -18.06 -1.82
N GLY A 37 20.38 -18.45 -2.60
CA GLY A 37 21.06 -19.74 -2.42
C GLY A 37 20.21 -20.97 -2.78
N GLY A 38 19.10 -20.78 -3.54
CA GLY A 38 18.21 -21.86 -3.99
C GLY A 38 17.36 -22.46 -2.86
N LYS A 39 17.19 -21.75 -1.74
CA LYS A 39 16.36 -22.18 -0.60
C LYS A 39 15.06 -21.39 -0.54
N PRO A 40 13.97 -21.99 -0.05
CA PRO A 40 12.74 -21.23 0.19
C PRO A 40 12.95 -20.04 1.12
N LEU A 41 12.36 -18.89 0.77
CA LEU A 41 12.40 -17.67 1.56
C LEU A 41 10.97 -17.21 1.86
N PRO A 42 10.49 -17.31 3.11
CA PRO A 42 9.29 -16.62 3.54
C PRO A 42 9.59 -15.15 3.83
N LEU A 43 8.69 -14.26 3.41
CA LEU A 43 8.77 -12.82 3.68
C LEU A 43 7.39 -12.29 4.05
N PHE A 44 7.37 -11.34 4.96
CA PHE A 44 6.23 -10.51 5.26
C PHE A 44 6.63 -9.02 5.19
N GLU A 45 5.73 -8.11 5.48
CA GLU A 45 5.78 -6.67 5.25
C GLU A 45 5.58 -6.27 3.78
N SER A 46 4.51 -5.50 3.56
CA SER A 46 4.07 -5.07 2.22
C SER A 46 5.11 -4.24 1.46
N ASN A 47 6.13 -3.67 2.13
CA ASN A 47 7.20 -2.94 1.49
C ASN A 47 8.54 -3.70 1.43
N ALA A 48 8.76 -4.69 2.28
CA ALA A 48 9.92 -5.58 2.15
C ALA A 48 9.78 -6.51 0.94
N ILE A 49 8.56 -7.01 0.71
CA ILE A 49 8.26 -7.90 -0.43
C ILE A 49 8.56 -7.24 -1.78
N PRO A 50 8.09 -6.02 -2.10
CA PRO A 50 8.42 -5.34 -3.35
C PRO A 50 9.91 -5.04 -3.51
N ILE A 51 10.64 -4.70 -2.45
CA ILE A 51 12.10 -4.53 -2.52
C ILE A 51 12.76 -5.84 -2.96
N TYR A 52 12.41 -6.94 -2.30
CA TYR A 52 12.93 -8.26 -2.65
C TYR A 52 12.62 -8.66 -4.10
N LEU A 53 11.37 -8.50 -4.52
CA LEU A 53 10.94 -8.84 -5.87
C LEU A 53 11.58 -7.94 -6.94
N ALA A 54 11.79 -6.67 -6.65
CA ALA A 54 12.48 -5.74 -7.53
C ALA A 54 13.97 -6.11 -7.68
N ASP A 55 14.64 -6.47 -6.60
CA ASP A 55 16.02 -6.96 -6.65
C ASP A 55 16.13 -8.28 -7.41
N LYS A 56 15.20 -9.21 -7.20
CA LYS A 56 15.15 -10.50 -7.88
C LYS A 56 14.88 -10.36 -9.39
N SER A 57 14.01 -9.44 -9.78
CA SER A 57 13.61 -9.24 -11.18
C SER A 57 14.48 -8.24 -11.94
N GLY A 58 15.22 -7.39 -11.24
CA GLY A 58 15.94 -6.26 -11.83
C GLY A 58 15.01 -5.15 -12.34
N GLN A 59 13.76 -5.05 -11.84
CA GLN A 59 12.76 -4.11 -12.31
C GLN A 59 12.21 -3.24 -11.17
N PHE A 60 11.72 -2.05 -11.52
CA PHE A 60 10.99 -1.12 -10.63
C PHE A 60 11.76 -0.56 -9.44
N LEU A 61 13.03 -0.88 -9.28
CA LEU A 61 13.90 -0.25 -8.28
C LEU A 61 15.21 0.14 -8.94
N PRO A 62 15.56 1.43 -8.98
CA PRO A 62 16.81 1.89 -9.58
C PRO A 62 18.03 1.22 -8.95
N THR A 63 19.02 0.92 -9.77
CA THR A 63 20.33 0.39 -9.33
C THR A 63 21.30 1.49 -8.93
N GLU A 64 21.12 2.72 -9.44
CA GLU A 64 21.93 3.88 -9.04
C GLU A 64 21.68 4.16 -7.55
N PRO A 65 22.72 4.23 -6.70
CA PRO A 65 22.56 4.24 -5.25
C PRO A 65 21.70 5.38 -4.71
N ALA A 66 21.87 6.62 -5.18
CA ALA A 66 21.08 7.73 -4.67
C ALA A 66 19.59 7.57 -5.01
N ARG A 67 19.27 7.24 -6.26
CA ARG A 67 17.88 7.00 -6.69
C ARG A 67 17.26 5.79 -6.00
N ARG A 68 18.05 4.74 -5.74
CA ARG A 68 17.59 3.57 -5.00
C ARG A 68 17.15 3.96 -3.58
N TYR A 69 17.96 4.69 -2.84
CA TYR A 69 17.62 5.14 -1.49
C TYR A 69 16.47 6.15 -1.48
N GLN A 70 16.38 7.03 -2.47
CA GLN A 70 15.23 7.92 -2.62
C GLN A 70 13.93 7.15 -2.87
N THR A 71 13.97 6.06 -3.64
CA THR A 71 12.81 5.18 -3.83
C THR A 71 12.41 4.49 -2.52
N ILE A 72 13.39 3.91 -1.80
CA ILE A 72 13.18 3.26 -0.51
C ILE A 72 12.64 4.25 0.53
N GLN A 73 13.09 5.51 0.53
CA GLN A 73 12.56 6.56 1.39
C GLN A 73 11.04 6.72 1.23
N TRP A 74 10.50 6.64 0.01
CA TRP A 74 9.05 6.72 -0.22
C TRP A 74 8.31 5.46 0.22
N LEU A 75 8.96 4.29 0.18
CA LEU A 75 8.40 3.09 0.80
C LEU A 75 8.30 3.26 2.33
N MET A 76 9.34 3.82 2.96
CA MET A 76 9.31 4.09 4.41
C MET A 76 8.28 5.16 4.77
N PHE A 77 8.10 6.19 3.93
CA PHE A 77 7.02 7.17 4.06
C PHE A 77 5.63 6.49 4.01
N GLN A 78 5.45 5.51 3.15
CA GLN A 78 4.21 4.74 3.10
C GLN A 78 4.05 3.88 4.37
N THR A 79 5.07 3.12 4.76
CA THR A 79 5.02 2.21 5.93
C THR A 79 4.79 2.97 7.24
N GLY A 80 5.47 4.09 7.44
CA GLY A 80 5.38 4.87 8.68
C GLY A 80 4.32 5.96 8.67
N GLY A 81 3.78 6.31 7.51
CA GLY A 81 2.86 7.44 7.33
C GLY A 81 1.54 7.04 6.71
N THR A 82 1.45 7.04 5.38
CA THR A 82 0.15 6.88 4.69
C THR A 82 -0.53 5.56 5.01
N GLY A 83 0.19 4.45 5.09
CA GLY A 83 -0.38 3.14 5.41
C GLY A 83 -1.10 3.14 6.76
N PRO A 84 -0.39 3.38 7.88
CA PRO A 84 -1.00 3.39 9.20
C PRO A 84 -2.09 4.47 9.36
N MET A 85 -1.85 5.69 8.87
CA MET A 85 -2.80 6.79 9.12
C MET A 85 -4.10 6.61 8.33
N PHE A 86 -4.03 6.16 7.08
CA PHE A 86 -5.23 5.81 6.30
C PHE A 86 -5.96 4.61 6.92
N GLY A 87 -5.23 3.61 7.42
CA GLY A 87 -5.81 2.46 8.12
C GLY A 87 -6.55 2.86 9.39
N GLN A 88 -5.96 3.72 10.22
CA GLN A 88 -6.63 4.24 11.42
C GLN A 88 -7.84 5.10 11.05
N LEU A 89 -7.74 5.94 10.03
CA LEU A 89 -8.92 6.67 9.54
C LEU A 89 -10.03 5.71 9.12
N GLY A 90 -9.70 4.66 8.36
CA GLY A 90 -10.65 3.62 7.97
C GLY A 90 -11.32 2.96 9.17
N PHE A 91 -10.57 2.66 10.24
CA PHE A 91 -11.13 2.09 11.47
C PHE A 91 -12.19 3.01 12.11
N PHE A 92 -11.89 4.31 12.27
CA PHE A 92 -12.78 5.25 12.92
C PHE A 92 -13.88 5.82 12.03
N HIS A 93 -13.76 5.69 10.70
CA HIS A 93 -14.74 6.22 9.76
C HIS A 93 -15.68 5.16 9.19
N LYS A 94 -15.19 3.94 8.95
CA LYS A 94 -15.94 2.88 8.27
C LYS A 94 -16.19 1.64 9.14
N PHE A 95 -15.23 1.25 9.99
CA PHE A 95 -15.30 0.02 10.78
C PHE A 95 -15.80 0.26 12.21
N ALA A 96 -15.32 -0.50 13.16
CA ALA A 96 -15.83 -0.54 14.54
C ALA A 96 -15.87 0.83 15.23
N GLY A 97 -14.98 1.75 14.90
CA GLY A 97 -14.96 3.09 15.47
C GLY A 97 -15.98 4.08 14.87
N LYS A 98 -16.69 3.70 13.79
CA LYS A 98 -17.65 4.60 13.10
C LYS A 98 -18.81 5.02 13.99
N ASP A 99 -19.25 4.12 14.88
CA ASP A 99 -20.42 4.32 15.74
C ASP A 99 -20.07 4.97 17.11
N TRP A 100 -18.78 5.24 17.36
CA TRP A 100 -18.37 5.93 18.58
C TRP A 100 -18.86 7.37 18.57
N GLU A 101 -19.39 7.84 19.71
CA GLU A 101 -19.86 9.22 19.87
C GLU A 101 -18.71 10.22 19.74
N ASP A 102 -17.56 9.91 20.36
CA ASP A 102 -16.36 10.74 20.27
C ASP A 102 -15.71 10.63 18.89
N LYS A 103 -15.83 11.68 18.08
CA LYS A 103 -15.24 11.75 16.73
C LYS A 103 -13.82 12.30 16.70
N ARG A 104 -13.24 12.73 17.84
CA ARG A 104 -11.88 13.27 17.88
C ARG A 104 -10.81 12.33 17.29
N PRO A 105 -10.84 11.00 17.53
CA PRO A 105 -9.89 10.11 16.87
C PRO A 105 -10.04 10.10 15.35
N ARG A 106 -11.26 10.00 14.82
CA ARG A 106 -11.55 10.09 13.39
C ARG A 106 -11.00 11.38 12.79
N ASP A 107 -11.32 12.51 13.41
CA ASP A 107 -10.97 13.83 12.91
C ASP A 107 -9.44 14.05 12.97
N ARG A 108 -8.77 13.52 14.00
CA ARG A 108 -7.31 13.54 14.10
C ARG A 108 -6.66 12.79 12.94
N TYR A 109 -7.15 11.59 12.60
CA TYR A 109 -6.61 10.81 11.52
C TYR A 109 -7.00 11.35 10.14
N ALA A 110 -8.16 12.00 10.01
CA ALA A 110 -8.53 12.71 8.79
C ALA A 110 -7.58 13.90 8.53
N GLN A 111 -7.26 14.70 9.54
CA GLN A 111 -6.30 15.80 9.43
C GLN A 111 -4.90 15.30 9.05
N GLU A 112 -4.44 14.23 9.68
CA GLU A 112 -3.12 13.66 9.35
C GLU A 112 -3.10 13.05 7.94
N SER A 113 -4.15 12.34 7.54
CA SER A 113 -4.29 11.82 6.18
C SER A 113 -4.27 12.95 5.14
N ARG A 114 -4.99 14.05 5.40
CA ARG A 114 -4.96 15.25 4.57
C ARG A 114 -3.56 15.85 4.48
N ARG A 115 -2.84 15.96 5.59
CA ARG A 115 -1.46 16.46 5.62
C ARG A 115 -0.54 15.60 4.77
N LEU A 116 -0.66 14.27 4.86
CA LEU A 116 0.14 13.32 4.08
C LEU A 116 -0.18 13.39 2.58
N LEU A 117 -1.46 13.54 2.20
CA LEU A 117 -1.86 13.81 0.82
C LEU A 117 -1.22 15.10 0.30
N GLY A 118 -1.16 16.16 1.10
CA GLY A 118 -0.48 17.40 0.73
C GLY A 118 1.04 17.25 0.55
N VAL A 119 1.69 16.33 1.26
CA VAL A 119 3.10 15.99 1.03
C VAL A 119 3.27 15.34 -0.34
N LEU A 120 2.41 14.36 -0.64
CA LEU A 120 2.43 13.67 -1.93
C LEU A 120 2.12 14.62 -3.10
N ASP A 121 1.13 15.48 -2.94
CA ASP A 121 0.70 16.41 -3.99
C ASP A 121 1.82 17.37 -4.39
N ARG A 122 2.48 18.00 -3.41
CA ARG A 122 3.65 18.84 -3.67
C ARG A 122 4.80 18.06 -4.30
N HIS A 123 5.04 16.84 -3.84
CA HIS A 123 6.10 15.99 -4.40
C HIS A 123 5.85 15.64 -5.88
N LEU A 124 4.60 15.41 -6.24
CA LEU A 124 4.19 14.97 -7.57
C LEU A 124 4.02 16.13 -8.57
N GLU A 125 4.26 17.38 -8.16
CA GLU A 125 4.19 18.51 -9.06
C GLU A 125 5.19 18.34 -10.22
N GLY A 126 4.68 18.39 -11.46
CA GLY A 126 5.47 18.22 -12.67
C GLY A 126 6.02 16.83 -12.93
N LYS A 127 5.64 15.80 -12.13
CA LYS A 127 6.13 14.43 -12.28
C LYS A 127 5.05 13.50 -12.79
N ALA A 128 5.46 12.52 -13.60
CA ALA A 128 4.57 11.43 -14.03
C ALA A 128 4.35 10.40 -12.90
N TRP A 129 5.36 10.11 -12.08
CA TRP A 129 5.40 9.08 -11.03
C TRP A 129 6.16 9.58 -9.80
N MET A 130 6.17 8.79 -8.74
CA MET A 130 6.88 9.12 -7.50
C MET A 130 8.37 9.44 -7.71
N MET A 131 9.01 8.80 -8.69
CA MET A 131 10.44 9.00 -9.00
C MET A 131 10.67 9.79 -10.30
N GLY A 132 9.77 10.71 -10.64
CA GLY A 132 9.83 11.51 -11.87
C GLY A 132 9.15 10.80 -13.03
N ASP A 133 9.90 10.47 -14.09
CA ASP A 133 9.38 9.77 -15.25
C ASP A 133 9.38 8.24 -15.07
N ASP A 134 10.06 7.73 -14.05
CA ASP A 134 10.21 6.31 -13.80
C ASP A 134 9.14 5.78 -12.84
N TYR A 135 8.36 4.83 -13.32
CA TYR A 135 7.45 4.03 -12.50
C TYR A 135 8.24 3.03 -11.65
N THR A 136 8.05 3.07 -10.34
CA THR A 136 8.85 2.29 -9.38
C THR A 136 7.98 1.58 -8.33
N ILE A 137 8.63 0.81 -7.45
CA ILE A 137 7.97 0.22 -6.28
C ILE A 137 7.39 1.28 -5.32
N ALA A 138 7.84 2.54 -5.38
CA ALA A 138 7.22 3.62 -4.60
C ALA A 138 5.78 3.89 -5.05
N ASP A 139 5.52 3.86 -6.36
CA ASP A 139 4.17 3.99 -6.91
C ASP A 139 3.31 2.77 -6.53
N ILE A 140 3.87 1.57 -6.64
CA ILE A 140 3.21 0.31 -6.27
C ILE A 140 2.82 0.28 -4.79
N ALA A 141 3.62 0.89 -3.92
CA ALA A 141 3.35 0.95 -2.49
C ALA A 141 2.30 1.99 -2.11
N ILE A 142 2.34 3.18 -2.71
CA ILE A 142 1.55 4.34 -2.28
C ILE A 142 0.13 4.34 -2.86
N PHE A 143 -0.02 4.14 -4.16
CA PHE A 143 -1.30 4.35 -4.84
C PHE A 143 -2.41 3.34 -4.51
N PRO A 144 -2.15 2.06 -4.16
CA PRO A 144 -3.19 1.20 -3.60
C PRO A 144 -3.81 1.75 -2.30
N GLY A 145 -3.01 2.44 -1.49
CA GLY A 145 -3.50 3.13 -0.29
C GLY A 145 -4.45 4.29 -0.63
N ILE A 146 -4.18 5.04 -1.69
CA ILE A 146 -5.08 6.10 -2.20
C ILE A 146 -6.41 5.48 -2.67
N ASN A 147 -6.34 4.39 -3.43
CA ASN A 147 -7.54 3.65 -3.83
C ASN A 147 -8.37 3.21 -2.62
N THR A 148 -7.72 2.63 -1.63
CA THR A 148 -8.40 2.18 -0.40
C THR A 148 -9.05 3.35 0.34
N LEU A 149 -8.34 4.46 0.49
CA LEU A 149 -8.84 5.66 1.15
C LEU A 149 -10.08 6.24 0.48
N THR A 150 -10.06 6.35 -0.85
CA THR A 150 -11.10 7.03 -1.62
C THR A 150 -12.28 6.12 -1.96
N THR A 151 -12.03 4.86 -2.36
CA THR A 151 -13.08 3.95 -2.81
C THR A 151 -13.58 3.03 -1.70
N TYR A 152 -12.67 2.34 -0.99
CA TYR A 152 -13.08 1.35 0.01
C TYR A 152 -13.51 1.99 1.33
N TYR A 153 -12.74 2.96 1.86
CA TYR A 153 -13.13 3.70 3.07
C TYR A 153 -14.16 4.79 2.79
N ASN A 154 -14.27 5.24 1.55
CA ASN A 154 -15.14 6.34 1.15
C ASN A 154 -14.87 7.62 1.99
N ALA A 155 -13.59 7.90 2.21
CA ALA A 155 -13.13 9.01 3.04
C ALA A 155 -12.61 10.21 2.22
N GLY A 156 -12.81 10.20 0.90
CA GLY A 156 -12.32 11.25 0.01
C GLY A 156 -12.75 12.66 0.42
N ASP A 157 -14.05 12.87 0.65
CA ASP A 157 -14.60 14.16 1.08
C ASP A 157 -14.03 14.58 2.45
N LEU A 158 -13.91 13.61 3.37
CA LEU A 158 -13.45 13.87 4.74
C LEU A 158 -12.01 14.39 4.78
N VAL A 159 -11.16 13.92 3.86
CA VAL A 159 -9.77 14.38 3.74
C VAL A 159 -9.57 15.50 2.72
N GLY A 160 -10.62 15.92 2.02
CA GLY A 160 -10.56 16.93 0.95
C GLY A 160 -9.71 16.47 -0.23
N TYR A 161 -9.92 15.23 -0.69
CA TYR A 161 -9.13 14.60 -1.76
C TYR A 161 -9.13 15.41 -3.07
N GLU A 162 -10.24 16.10 -3.36
CA GLU A 162 -10.38 16.94 -4.56
C GLU A 162 -9.38 18.10 -4.63
N ASP A 163 -8.84 18.56 -3.49
CA ASP A 163 -7.86 19.64 -3.43
C ASP A 163 -6.46 19.22 -3.91
N PHE A 164 -6.20 17.92 -4.09
CA PHE A 164 -4.88 17.35 -4.42
C PHE A 164 -4.79 16.96 -5.90
N GLY A 165 -4.67 17.95 -6.77
CA GLY A 165 -4.72 17.75 -8.23
C GLY A 165 -3.60 16.87 -8.79
N ASN A 166 -2.38 16.95 -8.24
CA ASN A 166 -1.27 16.11 -8.67
C ASN A 166 -1.44 14.65 -8.22
N VAL A 167 -1.89 14.42 -6.98
CA VAL A 167 -2.21 13.07 -6.50
C VAL A 167 -3.28 12.43 -7.37
N ARG A 168 -4.35 13.16 -7.67
CA ARG A 168 -5.46 12.67 -8.51
C ARG A 168 -4.98 12.31 -9.91
N ARG A 169 -4.24 13.20 -10.55
CA ARG A 169 -3.67 12.99 -11.89
C ARG A 169 -2.81 11.72 -11.96
N VAL A 170 -1.90 11.55 -11.00
CA VAL A 170 -1.01 10.38 -10.99
C VAL A 170 -1.77 9.11 -10.60
N PHE A 171 -2.73 9.20 -9.67
CA PHE A 171 -3.58 8.07 -9.31
C PHE A 171 -4.45 7.61 -10.48
N GLU A 172 -4.97 8.53 -11.29
CA GLU A 172 -5.71 8.19 -12.51
C GLU A 172 -4.82 7.41 -13.50
N ALA A 173 -3.60 7.90 -13.76
CA ALA A 173 -2.62 7.21 -14.60
C ALA A 173 -2.23 5.83 -14.03
N PHE A 174 -2.06 5.73 -12.71
CA PHE A 174 -1.80 4.46 -12.02
C PHE A 174 -2.96 3.48 -12.19
N SER A 175 -4.18 3.95 -11.97
CA SER A 175 -5.39 3.14 -12.03
C SER A 175 -5.69 2.62 -13.44
N ALA A 176 -5.33 3.37 -14.47
CA ALA A 176 -5.47 2.96 -15.87
C ALA A 176 -4.50 1.84 -16.28
N ARG A 177 -3.49 1.53 -15.46
CA ARG A 177 -2.52 0.47 -15.79
C ARG A 177 -3.18 -0.92 -15.81
N PRO A 178 -3.00 -1.71 -16.89
CA PRO A 178 -3.60 -3.05 -16.96
C PRO A 178 -3.20 -3.97 -15.79
N ALA A 179 -1.99 -3.81 -15.24
CA ALA A 179 -1.53 -4.58 -14.10
C ALA A 179 -2.33 -4.27 -12.82
N PHE A 180 -2.66 -3.00 -12.58
CA PHE A 180 -3.51 -2.61 -11.45
C PHE A 180 -4.93 -3.15 -11.61
N GLN A 181 -5.51 -3.02 -12.80
CA GLN A 181 -6.86 -3.53 -13.09
C GLN A 181 -6.95 -5.06 -12.87
N ARG A 182 -5.93 -5.80 -13.29
CA ARG A 182 -5.87 -7.25 -12.99
C ARG A 182 -5.74 -7.53 -11.51
N ALA A 183 -4.93 -6.75 -10.79
CA ALA A 183 -4.67 -6.97 -9.36
C ALA A 183 -5.91 -6.77 -8.47
N LEU A 184 -6.88 -5.95 -8.91
CA LEU A 184 -8.14 -5.75 -8.18
C LEU A 184 -8.96 -7.05 -8.05
N ASN A 185 -8.73 -8.03 -8.92
CA ASN A 185 -9.45 -9.29 -8.98
C ASN A 185 -8.59 -10.50 -8.58
N ILE A 186 -7.45 -10.29 -7.93
CA ILE A 186 -6.53 -11.35 -7.51
C ILE A 186 -6.35 -11.31 -5.98
N PRO A 187 -6.57 -12.42 -5.26
CA PRO A 187 -7.21 -13.67 -5.74
C PRO A 187 -8.66 -13.45 -6.16
N ASP A 188 -9.20 -14.35 -6.98
CA ASP A 188 -10.61 -14.29 -7.36
C ASP A 188 -11.47 -14.43 -6.08
N ARG A 189 -12.33 -13.45 -5.86
CA ARG A 189 -13.19 -13.42 -4.66
C ARG A 189 -14.45 -14.29 -4.79
N ASN A 190 -14.69 -14.83 -5.98
CA ASN A 190 -15.86 -15.63 -6.32
C ASN A 190 -15.52 -17.11 -6.54
N GLY A 191 -14.25 -17.50 -6.30
CA GLY A 191 -13.76 -18.87 -6.42
C GLY A 191 -13.71 -19.63 -5.11
#